data_89308b539bc7d5f0259bcc29421d6444
#
_entry.id   89308b539bc7d5f0259bcc29421d6444
#
_cell.length_a   1.000
_cell.length_b   1.000
_cell.length_c   1.000
_cell.angle_alpha   90.00
_cell.angle_beta   90.00
_cell.angle_gamma   90.00
#
_symmetry.space_group_name_H-M   'P 1'
#
loop_
_entity.id
_entity.type
_entity.pdbx_description
1 polymer ?
#
loop_
_entity_poly.entity_id
_entity_poly.type
_entity_poly.pdbx_seq_one_letter_code
_entity_poly.pdbx_strand_id
1 'polypeptide(L)'
;MITITKPVFSDNAKKVLKHLQENQGKDETFKDIAKAVHLTDKATNCIITSSLVRKGYAVRELQPDGGTNFIRLTDEGVKIDPEITVTYTK
;
A
#
# COMPACT_ATOMS: atom_id res chain seq x y z
N MET A 1 -6.16 -1.12 33.73
CA MET A 1 -5.56 -1.40 32.42
C MET A 1 -6.41 -0.80 31.31
N ILE A 2 -5.76 -0.18 30.35
CA ILE A 2 -6.44 0.40 29.19
C ILE A 2 -6.09 -0.44 27.98
N THR A 3 -7.09 -0.93 27.26
CA THR A 3 -6.91 -1.66 26.01
C THR A 3 -7.08 -0.67 24.85
N ILE A 4 -6.09 -0.59 23.98
CA ILE A 4 -6.10 0.31 22.83
C ILE A 4 -6.09 -0.52 21.56
N THR A 5 -7.03 -0.25 20.66
CA THR A 5 -7.09 -0.87 19.34
C THR A 5 -6.90 0.21 18.29
N LYS A 6 -5.91 0.03 17.42
CA LYS A 6 -5.60 0.98 16.36
C LYS A 6 -5.51 0.27 15.01
N PRO A 7 -5.97 0.92 13.93
CA PRO A 7 -5.76 0.37 12.59
C PRO A 7 -4.27 0.41 12.24
N VAL A 8 -3.80 -0.61 11.55
CA VAL A 8 -2.43 -0.70 11.06
C VAL A 8 -2.24 0.27 9.89
N PHE A 9 -3.26 0.41 9.04
CA PHE A 9 -3.23 1.28 7.87
C PHE A 9 -4.16 2.47 8.06
N SER A 10 -3.71 3.66 7.64
CA SER A 10 -4.58 4.83 7.54
C SER A 10 -5.67 4.61 6.49
N ASP A 11 -6.71 5.44 6.50
CA ASP A 11 -7.79 5.32 5.52
C ASP A 11 -7.27 5.39 4.08
N ASN A 12 -6.33 6.28 3.80
CA ASN A 12 -5.73 6.40 2.47
C ASN A 12 -4.85 5.21 2.14
N ALA A 13 -4.10 4.68 3.10
CA ALA A 13 -3.30 3.48 2.90
C ALA A 13 -4.17 2.26 2.61
N LYS A 14 -5.32 2.15 3.26
CA LYS A 14 -6.30 1.10 2.97
C LYS A 14 -6.78 1.16 1.52
N LYS A 15 -7.08 2.36 1.01
CA LYS A 15 -7.50 2.55 -0.38
C LYS A 15 -6.44 2.08 -1.36
N VAL A 16 -5.19 2.46 -1.13
CA VAL A 16 -4.06 2.06 -1.98
C VAL A 16 -3.87 0.55 -1.96
N LEU A 17 -3.86 -0.04 -0.76
CA LEU A 17 -3.68 -1.49 -0.60
C LEU A 17 -4.82 -2.28 -1.26
N LYS A 18 -6.06 -1.89 -1.03
CA LYS A 18 -7.22 -2.54 -1.65
C LYS A 18 -7.15 -2.47 -3.17
N HIS A 19 -6.79 -1.31 -3.72
CA HIS A 19 -6.65 -1.15 -5.16
C HIS A 19 -5.61 -2.13 -5.73
N LEU A 20 -4.45 -2.24 -5.08
CA LEU A 20 -3.41 -3.15 -5.51
C LEU A 20 -3.84 -4.61 -5.41
N GLN A 21 -4.56 -4.97 -4.35
CA GLN A 21 -5.07 -6.34 -4.18
C GLN A 21 -6.10 -6.72 -5.24
N GLU A 22 -6.95 -5.77 -5.63
CA GLU A 22 -7.99 -5.97 -6.64
C GLU A 22 -7.44 -5.99 -8.07
N ASN A 23 -6.27 -5.40 -8.28
CA ASN A 23 -5.67 -5.21 -9.61
C ASN A 23 -4.31 -5.90 -9.73
N GLN A 24 -4.15 -7.05 -9.11
CA GLN A 24 -2.91 -7.82 -9.19
C GLN A 24 -2.61 -8.20 -10.64
N GLY A 25 -1.34 -8.16 -11.00
CA GLY A 25 -0.88 -8.47 -12.35
C GLY A 25 -0.93 -7.30 -13.33
N LYS A 26 -1.47 -6.15 -12.94
CA LYS A 26 -1.43 -4.94 -13.75
C LYS A 26 -0.14 -4.18 -13.51
N ASP A 27 0.39 -3.59 -14.57
CA ASP A 27 1.59 -2.77 -14.51
C ASP A 27 1.19 -1.33 -14.19
N GLU A 28 1.22 -0.99 -12.91
CA GLU A 28 0.83 0.33 -12.44
C GLU A 28 1.98 1.02 -11.72
N THR A 29 2.19 2.31 -12.05
CA THR A 29 3.09 3.19 -11.30
C THR A 29 2.31 3.84 -10.16
N PHE A 30 3.03 4.52 -9.24
CA PHE A 30 2.35 5.27 -8.17
C PHE A 30 1.40 6.33 -8.71
N LYS A 31 1.69 6.89 -9.90
CA LYS A 31 0.82 7.88 -10.53
C LYS A 31 -0.50 7.27 -10.99
N ASP A 32 -0.44 6.07 -11.56
CA ASP A 32 -1.65 5.34 -11.97
C ASP A 32 -2.52 5.00 -10.79
N ILE A 33 -1.90 4.56 -9.69
CA ILE A 33 -2.60 4.23 -8.45
C ILE A 33 -3.24 5.49 -7.86
N ALA A 34 -2.50 6.61 -7.85
CA ALA A 34 -3.02 7.88 -7.32
C ALA A 34 -4.30 8.31 -8.02
N LYS A 35 -4.35 8.19 -9.34
CA LYS A 35 -5.56 8.50 -10.12
C LYS A 35 -6.71 7.58 -9.76
N ALA A 36 -6.44 6.28 -9.61
CA ALA A 36 -7.46 5.29 -9.32
C ALA A 36 -8.09 5.50 -7.93
N VAL A 37 -7.30 5.90 -6.95
CA VAL A 37 -7.77 6.11 -5.57
C VAL A 37 -8.10 7.56 -5.24
N HIS A 38 -7.99 8.47 -6.21
CA HIS A 38 -8.28 9.89 -6.06
C HIS A 38 -7.41 10.60 -5.01
N LEU A 39 -6.13 10.27 -4.99
CA LEU A 39 -5.13 10.92 -4.13
C LEU A 39 -4.11 11.65 -4.98
N THR A 40 -3.34 12.53 -4.34
CA THR A 40 -2.23 13.19 -5.05
C THR A 40 -1.09 12.19 -5.28
N ASP A 41 -0.27 12.46 -6.28
CA ASP A 41 0.90 11.62 -6.57
C ASP A 41 1.83 11.53 -5.36
N LYS A 42 2.07 12.68 -4.71
CA LYS A 42 2.94 12.76 -3.54
C LYS A 42 2.41 11.93 -2.38
N ALA A 43 1.13 12.07 -2.05
CA ALA A 43 0.51 11.33 -0.96
C ALA A 43 0.55 9.83 -1.22
N THR A 44 0.23 9.41 -2.44
CA THR A 44 0.25 8.00 -2.83
C THR A 44 1.66 7.43 -2.75
N ASN A 45 2.66 8.15 -3.26
CA ASN A 45 4.05 7.70 -3.20
C ASN A 45 4.53 7.55 -1.75
N CYS A 46 4.18 8.49 -0.88
CA CYS A 46 4.51 8.41 0.55
C CYS A 46 3.88 7.18 1.21
N ILE A 47 2.62 6.90 0.91
CA ILE A 47 1.90 5.73 1.44
C ILE A 47 2.56 4.44 0.98
N ILE A 48 2.86 4.33 -0.31
CA ILE A 48 3.52 3.15 -0.86
C ILE A 48 4.86 2.93 -0.17
N THR A 49 5.65 3.98 0.00
CA THR A 49 6.96 3.88 0.63
C THR A 49 6.86 3.50 2.10
N SER A 50 6.06 4.23 2.89
CA SER A 50 6.06 4.10 4.35
C SER A 50 5.17 2.97 4.85
N SER A 51 4.01 2.75 4.22
CA SER A 51 3.02 1.79 4.71
C SER A 51 3.12 0.43 4.03
N LEU A 52 3.65 0.35 2.83
CA LEU A 52 3.71 -0.89 2.07
C LEU A 52 5.14 -1.39 1.87
N VAL A 53 5.99 -0.64 1.19
CA VAL A 53 7.35 -1.11 0.85
C VAL A 53 8.19 -1.32 2.11
N ARG A 54 8.19 -0.35 3.01
CA ARG A 54 8.98 -0.42 4.25
C ARG A 54 8.56 -1.58 5.15
N LYS A 55 7.29 -1.96 5.11
CA LYS A 55 6.74 -3.04 5.93
C LYS A 55 6.76 -4.40 5.23
N GLY A 56 7.26 -4.46 4.01
CA GLY A 56 7.37 -5.72 3.27
C GLY A 56 6.11 -6.15 2.54
N TYR A 57 5.12 -5.29 2.38
CA TYR A 57 3.87 -5.62 1.68
C TYR A 57 3.92 -5.33 0.19
N ALA A 58 4.87 -4.51 -0.26
CA ALA A 58 5.03 -4.19 -1.66
C ALA A 58 6.51 -4.00 -2.01
N VAL A 59 6.81 -4.12 -3.29
CA VAL A 59 8.15 -3.84 -3.82
C VAL A 59 8.00 -2.97 -5.05
N ARG A 60 9.06 -2.24 -5.39
CA ARG A 60 9.14 -1.45 -6.61
C ARG A 60 9.91 -2.25 -7.66
N GLU A 61 9.29 -2.43 -8.81
CA GLU A 61 9.88 -3.15 -9.93
C GLU A 61 10.35 -2.16 -10.99
N LEU A 62 11.64 -2.26 -11.37
CA LEU A 62 12.22 -1.40 -12.39
C LEU A 62 11.63 -1.73 -13.76
N GLN A 63 11.25 -0.69 -14.53
CA GLN A 63 10.88 -0.88 -15.91
C GLN A 63 12.13 -1.07 -16.77
N PRO A 64 12.07 -1.96 -17.79
CA PRO A 64 13.22 -2.21 -18.67
C PRO A 64 13.69 -0.95 -19.43
N ASP A 65 12.78 0.00 -19.68
CA ASP A 65 13.10 1.24 -20.40
C ASP A 65 13.57 2.38 -19.49
N GLY A 66 13.73 2.11 -18.19
CA GLY A 66 14.15 3.12 -17.23
C GLY A 66 13.06 4.08 -16.78
N GLY A 67 11.80 3.80 -17.10
CA GLY A 67 10.66 4.62 -16.65
C GLY A 67 10.37 4.47 -15.16
N THR A 68 9.29 5.10 -14.71
CA THR A 68 8.83 5.03 -13.32
C THR A 68 8.54 3.59 -12.90
N ASN A 69 9.02 3.18 -11.74
CA ASN A 69 8.89 1.81 -11.27
C ASN A 69 7.43 1.39 -11.15
N PHE A 70 7.15 0.14 -11.49
CA PHE A 70 5.86 -0.49 -11.19
C PHE A 70 5.79 -0.87 -9.73
N ILE A 71 4.58 -0.89 -9.18
CA ILE A 71 4.36 -1.30 -7.79
C ILE A 71 3.78 -2.72 -7.81
N ARG A 72 4.43 -3.62 -7.06
CA ARG A 72 4.01 -5.02 -6.93
C ARG A 72 3.76 -5.35 -5.48
N LEU A 73 2.70 -6.09 -5.18
CA LEU A 73 2.50 -6.64 -3.85
C LEU A 73 3.37 -7.87 -3.66
N THR A 74 3.90 -8.02 -2.45
CA THR A 74 4.53 -9.27 -2.03
C THR A 74 3.44 -10.28 -1.67
N ASP A 75 3.80 -11.54 -1.41
CA ASP A 75 2.85 -12.56 -0.96
C ASP A 75 2.14 -12.10 0.32
N GLU A 76 2.84 -11.45 1.22
CA GLU A 76 2.26 -10.88 2.43
C GLU A 76 1.32 -9.73 2.13
N GLY A 77 1.67 -8.87 1.17
CA GLY A 77 0.82 -7.77 0.75
C GLY A 77 -0.48 -8.23 0.11
N VAL A 78 -0.46 -9.36 -0.59
CA VAL A 78 -1.66 -9.96 -1.19
C VAL A 78 -2.61 -10.49 -0.11
N LYS A 79 -2.05 -11.04 0.96
CA LYS A 79 -2.83 -11.73 2.01
C LYS A 79 -3.26 -10.83 3.16
N ILE A 80 -2.56 -9.71 3.41
CA ILE A 80 -2.87 -8.85 4.54
C ILE A 80 -4.26 -8.24 4.41
N ASP A 81 -5.02 -8.23 5.50
CA ASP A 81 -6.32 -7.56 5.54
C ASP A 81 -6.10 -6.05 5.66
N PRO A 82 -6.58 -5.23 4.70
CA PRO A 82 -6.45 -3.77 4.81
C PRO A 82 -7.10 -3.18 6.07
N GLU A 83 -8.10 -3.87 6.63
CA GLU A 83 -8.79 -3.44 7.84
C GLU A 83 -8.14 -3.97 9.13
N ILE A 84 -6.97 -4.60 9.03
CA ILE A 84 -6.29 -5.19 10.20
C ILE A 84 -6.03 -4.13 11.26
N THR A 85 -6.23 -4.51 12.51
CA THR A 85 -5.96 -3.66 13.66
C THR A 85 -4.94 -4.33 14.58
N VAL A 86 -4.27 -3.51 15.38
CA VAL A 86 -3.43 -4.00 16.47
C VAL A 86 -4.07 -3.59 17.78
N THR A 87 -4.05 -4.50 18.75
CA THR A 87 -4.59 -4.25 20.09
C THR A 87 -3.47 -4.42 21.10
N TYR A 88 -3.32 -3.46 21.98
CA TYR A 88 -2.35 -3.54 23.07
C TYR A 88 -2.94 -2.96 24.33
N THR A 89 -2.37 -3.40 25.47
CA THR A 89 -2.82 -2.99 26.78
C THR A 89 -1.75 -2.13 27.44
N LYS A 90 -2.18 -1.00 27.96
CA LYS A 90 -1.30 -0.13 28.76
C LYS A 90 -1.56 -0.34 30.24
#